data_10aec14444cae78afabaffdfa4464777
#
_entry.id   10aec14444cae78afabaffdfa4464777
#
_cell.length_a   1.000
_cell.length_b   1.000
_cell.length_c   1.000
_cell.angle_alpha   90.00
_cell.angle_beta   90.00
_cell.angle_gamma   90.00
#
_symmetry.space_group_name_H-M   'P 1'
#
loop_
_entity.id
_entity.type
_entity.pdbx_description
1 polymer ?
#
loop_
_entity_poly.entity_id
_entity_poly.type
_entity_poly.pdbx_seq_one_letter_code
_entity_poly.pdbx_strand_id
1 'polypeptide(L)'
;MRYSICLSYNGADFCGWQIQPSAPSVQAALEGALSRLLGGPVAVTGAGRTDTAVNAVGYIAHFDFGGSLPFETSDFIYKLNAILPRSVVVHEVIPVPDDFHARFGARRREYTYFIHRQKDPFVAPWSWQCGYPVLDFDAMNEACKYLLGTHDFSCFEKTGTDNKTSICTVFDAFWKPYTPSHLQIMCSEAGGAGAGACAPPHKGRGRGPLPQAVGGAGVERSGTESPAPVPPASEPITWRCDGV
;
A
#
# COMPACT_ATOMS: atom_id res chain seq x y z
N MET A 1 17.75 -4.31 20.87
CA MET A 1 17.10 -5.34 20.00
C MET A 1 16.25 -4.61 18.99
N ARG A 2 16.38 -4.97 17.71
CA ARG A 2 15.65 -4.37 16.61
C ARG A 2 14.44 -5.19 16.22
N TYR A 3 13.33 -4.52 15.90
CA TYR A 3 12.09 -5.13 15.45
C TYR A 3 11.69 -4.57 14.09
N SER A 4 11.36 -5.47 13.16
CA SER A 4 10.66 -5.11 11.92
C SER A 4 9.16 -5.07 12.17
N ILE A 5 8.48 -4.13 11.54
CA ILE A 5 7.04 -3.96 11.60
C ILE A 5 6.48 -3.88 10.18
N CYS A 6 5.50 -4.74 9.88
CA CYS A 6 4.74 -4.74 8.64
C CYS A 6 3.39 -4.08 8.89
N LEU A 7 3.06 -3.06 8.09
CA LEU A 7 1.82 -2.29 8.26
C LEU A 7 1.20 -1.91 6.92
N SER A 8 -0.08 -1.57 6.96
CA SER A 8 -0.78 -0.94 5.85
C SER A 8 -1.45 0.33 6.32
N TYR A 9 -1.59 1.32 5.43
CA TYR A 9 -2.28 2.57 5.76
C TYR A 9 -3.00 3.18 4.57
N ASN A 10 -4.12 3.83 4.88
CA ASN A 10 -4.80 4.75 4.00
C ASN A 10 -4.17 6.14 4.18
N GLY A 11 -3.53 6.64 3.14
CA GLY A 11 -2.83 7.93 3.18
C GLY A 11 -3.73 9.16 3.17
N ALA A 12 -5.04 9.01 2.92
CA ALA A 12 -5.96 10.15 2.79
C ALA A 12 -5.99 11.08 4.01
N ASP A 13 -5.74 10.51 5.20
CA ASP A 13 -5.72 11.25 6.48
C ASP A 13 -4.34 11.84 6.80
N PHE A 14 -3.33 11.64 5.94
CA PHE A 14 -1.94 11.97 6.23
C PHE A 14 -1.29 12.82 5.15
N CYS A 15 -0.36 13.67 5.57
CA CYS A 15 0.54 14.42 4.70
C CYS A 15 1.80 13.60 4.35
N GLY A 16 1.61 12.30 4.10
CA GLY A 16 2.65 11.34 3.78
C GLY A 16 3.20 10.58 4.97
N TRP A 17 4.25 9.81 4.71
CA TRP A 17 4.90 9.00 5.72
C TRP A 17 5.63 9.81 6.78
N GLN A 18 6.53 10.71 6.35
CA GLN A 18 7.53 11.33 7.22
C GLN A 18 6.93 12.39 8.15
N ILE A 19 7.40 12.43 9.40
CA ILE A 19 7.06 13.46 10.38
C ILE A 19 7.39 14.86 9.82
N GLN A 20 6.41 15.77 9.96
CA GLN A 20 6.51 17.17 9.61
C GLN A 20 6.00 18.02 10.78
N PRO A 21 6.52 19.24 10.97
CA PRO A 21 6.23 20.06 12.17
C PRO A 21 4.75 20.36 12.41
N SER A 22 3.92 20.44 11.37
CA SER A 22 2.53 20.92 11.48
C SER A 22 1.52 20.06 10.72
N ALA A 23 1.88 18.83 10.38
CA ALA A 23 1.01 18.00 9.58
C ALA A 23 0.94 16.55 10.10
N PRO A 24 -0.24 15.90 10.04
CA PRO A 24 -0.37 14.50 10.42
C PRO A 24 0.46 13.62 9.48
N SER A 25 1.20 12.66 10.05
CA SER A 25 1.98 11.70 9.28
C SER A 25 1.82 10.30 9.85
N VAL A 26 1.99 9.29 8.98
CA VAL A 26 1.91 7.89 9.40
C VAL A 26 2.99 7.55 10.43
N GLN A 27 4.21 8.06 10.23
CA GLN A 27 5.33 7.88 11.15
C GLN A 27 5.00 8.43 12.55
N ALA A 28 4.43 9.64 12.64
CA ALA A 28 4.07 10.23 13.92
C ALA A 28 2.97 9.43 14.64
N ALA A 29 1.98 8.93 13.90
CA ALA A 29 0.93 8.09 14.46
C ALA A 29 1.50 6.77 15.02
N LEU A 30 2.41 6.14 14.27
CA LEU A 30 3.05 4.88 14.67
C LEU A 30 3.99 5.08 15.86
N GLU A 31 4.85 6.09 15.85
CA GLU A 31 5.76 6.42 16.95
C GLU A 31 5.00 6.78 18.22
N GLY A 32 3.90 7.54 18.09
CA GLY A 32 3.04 7.87 19.24
C GLY A 32 2.37 6.63 19.86
N ALA A 33 1.90 5.70 19.05
CA ALA A 33 1.29 4.46 19.49
C ALA A 33 2.32 3.53 20.16
N LEU A 34 3.49 3.33 19.56
CA LEU A 34 4.59 2.56 20.12
C LEU A 34 5.08 3.17 21.44
N SER A 35 5.27 4.48 21.49
CA SER A 35 5.76 5.17 22.69
C SER A 35 4.79 5.03 23.86
N ARG A 36 3.48 5.04 23.60
CA ARG A 36 2.45 4.78 24.62
C ARG A 36 2.51 3.34 25.14
N LEU A 37 2.68 2.39 24.23
CA LEU A 37 2.65 0.95 24.58
C LEU A 37 3.94 0.49 25.26
N LEU A 38 5.08 1.09 24.89
CA LEU A 38 6.41 0.73 25.39
C LEU A 38 6.88 1.61 26.58
N GLY A 39 6.11 2.66 26.93
CA GLY A 39 6.38 3.51 28.09
C GLY A 39 7.54 4.51 27.89
N GLY A 40 7.95 4.79 26.66
CA GLY A 40 9.02 5.74 26.35
C GLY A 40 9.10 6.08 24.86
N PRO A 41 9.87 7.09 24.47
CA PRO A 41 9.97 7.52 23.09
C PRO A 41 10.57 6.42 22.21
N VAL A 42 9.94 6.15 21.08
CA VAL A 42 10.38 5.17 20.09
C VAL A 42 10.45 5.85 18.73
N ALA A 43 11.62 5.82 18.11
CA ALA A 43 11.81 6.30 16.74
C ALA A 43 11.62 5.16 15.75
N VAL A 44 10.93 5.44 14.64
CA VAL A 44 10.66 4.48 13.59
C VAL A 44 11.32 4.89 12.29
N THR A 45 11.97 3.95 11.63
CA THR A 45 12.54 4.12 10.30
C THR A 45 11.76 3.31 9.27
N GLY A 46 11.14 3.98 8.30
CA GLY A 46 10.37 3.33 7.24
C GLY A 46 11.19 2.95 6.02
N ALA A 47 10.66 2.05 5.19
CA ALA A 47 11.28 1.58 3.95
C ALA A 47 11.46 2.70 2.90
N GLY A 48 10.66 3.75 2.95
CA GLY A 48 10.75 4.89 2.05
C GLY A 48 9.77 5.99 2.43
N ARG A 49 9.85 7.12 1.77
CA ARG A 49 8.89 8.21 1.93
C ARG A 49 7.72 7.97 0.98
N THR A 50 6.52 8.20 1.44
CA THR A 50 5.33 8.34 0.60
C THR A 50 4.84 9.77 0.69
N ASP A 51 4.34 10.29 -0.43
CA ASP A 51 3.76 11.65 -0.47
C ASP A 51 2.36 11.68 0.16
N THR A 52 1.80 12.89 0.27
CA THR A 52 0.44 13.12 0.79
C THR A 52 -0.58 12.25 0.06
N ALA A 53 -1.48 11.65 0.83
CA ALA A 53 -2.58 10.81 0.39
C ALA A 53 -2.18 9.49 -0.30
N VAL A 54 -0.89 9.13 -0.35
CA VAL A 54 -0.44 7.84 -0.89
C VAL A 54 -0.73 6.72 0.10
N ASN A 55 -1.43 5.70 -0.38
CA ASN A 55 -1.72 4.47 0.37
C ASN A 55 -0.51 3.53 0.34
N ALA A 56 -0.39 2.67 1.35
CA ALA A 56 0.58 1.58 1.32
C ALA A 56 -0.02 0.28 1.88
N VAL A 57 0.39 -0.83 1.28
CA VAL A 57 0.02 -2.18 1.72
C VAL A 57 1.31 -2.97 1.92
N GLY A 58 1.46 -3.62 3.07
CA GLY A 58 2.67 -4.38 3.41
C GLY A 58 3.92 -3.50 3.54
N TYR A 59 3.76 -2.26 4.00
CA TYR A 59 4.87 -1.34 4.22
C TYR A 59 5.73 -1.80 5.39
N ILE A 60 7.04 -1.83 5.19
CA ILE A 60 8.00 -2.25 6.20
C ILE A 60 8.65 -1.04 6.87
N ALA A 61 8.69 -1.09 8.19
CA ALA A 61 9.46 -0.18 9.01
C ALA A 61 10.25 -0.97 10.06
N HIS A 62 11.16 -0.33 10.77
CA HIS A 62 11.82 -0.91 11.94
C HIS A 62 11.94 0.10 13.06
N PHE A 63 12.04 -0.41 14.27
CA PHE A 63 12.32 0.37 15.47
C PHE A 63 13.24 -0.41 16.41
N ASP A 64 13.93 0.31 17.29
CA ASP A 64 14.77 -0.25 18.32
C ASP A 64 14.07 -0.14 19.68
N PHE A 65 14.15 -1.22 20.47
CA PHE A 65 13.69 -1.23 21.84
C PHE A 65 14.72 -1.91 22.77
N GLY A 66 14.91 -1.35 23.95
CA GLY A 66 15.98 -1.75 24.86
C GLY A 66 15.85 -3.14 25.51
N GLY A 67 14.74 -3.85 25.27
CA GLY A 67 14.46 -5.18 25.81
C GLY A 67 13.55 -6.00 24.90
N SER A 68 13.07 -7.12 25.44
CA SER A 68 11.98 -7.87 24.81
C SER A 68 10.68 -7.09 24.89
N LEU A 69 9.78 -7.30 23.94
CA LEU A 69 8.44 -6.70 23.97
C LEU A 69 7.72 -7.11 25.27
N PRO A 70 6.96 -6.20 25.89
CA PRO A 70 6.31 -6.46 27.19
C PRO A 70 5.11 -7.43 27.11
N PHE A 71 4.75 -7.87 25.91
CA PHE A 71 3.63 -8.75 25.61
C PHE A 71 4.04 -9.80 24.58
N GLU A 72 3.30 -10.90 24.51
CA GLU A 72 3.35 -11.80 23.37
C GLU A 72 3.04 -11.02 22.08
N THR A 73 3.65 -11.41 20.95
CA THR A 73 3.60 -10.65 19.70
C THR A 73 2.17 -10.38 19.23
N SER A 74 1.28 -11.36 19.37
CA SER A 74 -0.14 -11.22 19.01
C SER A 74 -0.86 -10.17 19.85
N ASP A 75 -0.64 -10.18 21.16
CA ASP A 75 -1.21 -9.20 22.08
C ASP A 75 -0.62 -7.81 21.88
N PHE A 76 0.68 -7.74 21.56
CA PHE A 76 1.33 -6.49 21.23
C PHE A 76 0.70 -5.84 19.99
N ILE A 77 0.54 -6.61 18.89
CA ILE A 77 -0.11 -6.16 17.66
C ILE A 77 -1.56 -5.74 17.92
N TYR A 78 -2.31 -6.52 18.69
CA TYR A 78 -3.69 -6.19 19.04
C TYR A 78 -3.78 -4.85 19.79
N LYS A 79 -2.96 -4.65 20.81
CA LYS A 79 -2.93 -3.40 21.60
C LYS A 79 -2.47 -2.21 20.76
N LEU A 80 -1.46 -2.42 19.90
CA LEU A 80 -0.96 -1.38 19.00
C LEU A 80 -2.05 -0.93 18.03
N ASN A 81 -2.76 -1.88 17.42
CA ASN A 81 -3.89 -1.59 16.51
C ASN A 81 -5.07 -0.92 17.24
N ALA A 82 -5.27 -1.19 18.53
CA ALA A 82 -6.30 -0.51 19.31
C ALA A 82 -5.97 0.98 19.59
N ILE A 83 -4.68 1.35 19.59
CA ILE A 83 -4.22 2.73 19.81
C ILE A 83 -4.16 3.50 18.48
N LEU A 84 -3.78 2.83 17.40
CA LEU A 84 -3.62 3.42 16.08
C LEU A 84 -4.96 3.94 15.50
N PRO A 85 -4.94 4.99 14.67
CA PRO A 85 -6.13 5.41 13.94
C PRO A 85 -6.58 4.31 12.97
N ARG A 86 -7.88 4.30 12.63
CA ARG A 86 -8.47 3.28 11.74
C ARG A 86 -7.83 3.21 10.35
N SER A 87 -7.16 4.28 9.94
CA SER A 87 -6.43 4.38 8.67
C SER A 87 -5.05 3.72 8.68
N VAL A 88 -4.60 3.16 9.82
CA VAL A 88 -3.32 2.45 9.95
C VAL A 88 -3.56 1.11 10.63
N VAL A 89 -3.00 0.05 10.07
CA VAL A 89 -3.04 -1.30 10.66
C VAL A 89 -1.66 -1.94 10.63
N VAL A 90 -1.26 -2.52 11.74
CA VAL A 90 -0.06 -3.35 11.88
C VAL A 90 -0.45 -4.81 11.71
N HIS A 91 0.24 -5.51 10.84
CA HIS A 91 0.00 -6.92 10.53
C HIS A 91 0.96 -7.83 11.27
N GLU A 92 2.22 -7.42 11.40
CA GLU A 92 3.28 -8.24 11.93
C GLU A 92 4.34 -7.40 12.65
N VAL A 93 4.91 -7.94 13.69
CA VAL A 93 6.09 -7.41 14.39
C VAL A 93 7.01 -8.60 14.69
N ILE A 94 8.24 -8.56 14.15
CA ILE A 94 9.22 -9.63 14.34
C ILE A 94 10.57 -9.08 14.81
N PRO A 95 11.30 -9.79 15.68
CA PRO A 95 12.68 -9.44 15.98
C PRO A 95 13.55 -9.70 14.75
N VAL A 96 14.46 -8.78 14.48
CA VAL A 96 15.39 -8.87 13.37
C VAL A 96 16.82 -8.58 13.83
N PRO A 97 17.85 -8.99 13.07
CA PRO A 97 19.24 -8.63 13.37
C PRO A 97 19.43 -7.11 13.48
N ASP A 98 20.39 -6.67 14.30
CA ASP A 98 20.63 -5.25 14.55
C ASP A 98 21.14 -4.48 13.30
N ASP A 99 21.67 -5.18 12.31
CA ASP A 99 22.07 -4.63 11.01
C ASP A 99 20.90 -4.47 10.01
N PHE A 100 19.72 -5.03 10.32
CA PHE A 100 18.54 -4.85 9.48
C PHE A 100 18.19 -3.37 9.37
N HIS A 101 17.97 -2.89 8.14
CA HIS A 101 17.56 -1.52 7.88
C HIS A 101 16.42 -1.47 6.85
N ALA A 102 15.22 -1.08 7.27
CA ALA A 102 14.03 -1.11 6.41
C ALA A 102 14.21 -0.33 5.10
N ARG A 103 14.92 0.81 5.11
CA ARG A 103 15.15 1.63 3.91
C ARG A 103 16.25 1.10 3.02
N PHE A 104 17.42 0.77 3.59
CA PHE A 104 18.59 0.36 2.82
C PHE A 104 18.63 -1.13 2.50
N GLY A 105 17.89 -1.94 3.27
CA GLY A 105 17.71 -3.37 3.00
C GLY A 105 16.60 -3.66 1.98
N ALA A 106 15.80 -2.68 1.60
CA ALA A 106 14.74 -2.86 0.62
C ALA A 106 15.35 -3.07 -0.77
N ARG A 107 15.13 -4.25 -1.36
CA ARG A 107 15.63 -4.61 -2.70
C ARG A 107 14.63 -4.30 -3.81
N ARG A 108 13.33 -4.24 -3.48
CA ARG A 108 12.28 -4.00 -4.47
C ARG A 108 11.16 -3.15 -3.86
N ARG A 109 10.58 -2.29 -4.68
CA ARG A 109 9.36 -1.52 -4.37
C ARG A 109 8.39 -1.71 -5.50
N GLU A 110 7.12 -1.87 -5.16
CA GLU A 110 6.05 -1.99 -6.11
C GLU A 110 5.10 -0.81 -5.97
N TYR A 111 4.71 -0.22 -7.11
CA TYR A 111 3.76 0.88 -7.16
C TYR A 111 2.59 0.46 -8.04
N THR A 112 1.38 0.58 -7.52
CA THR A 112 0.15 0.26 -8.25
C THR A 112 -0.72 1.49 -8.35
N TYR A 113 -1.08 1.86 -9.57
CA TYR A 113 -2.01 2.95 -9.86
C TYR A 113 -3.32 2.37 -10.36
N PHE A 114 -4.43 2.76 -9.72
CA PHE A 114 -5.77 2.35 -10.14
C PHE A 114 -6.41 3.47 -10.97
N ILE A 115 -7.00 3.10 -12.11
CA ILE A 115 -7.70 4.02 -13.00
C ILE A 115 -9.10 3.50 -13.22
N HIS A 116 -10.11 4.38 -13.15
CA HIS A 116 -11.47 4.07 -13.53
C HIS A 116 -11.99 5.07 -14.57
N ARG A 117 -12.93 4.65 -15.41
CA ARG A 117 -13.43 5.47 -16.51
C ARG A 117 -14.79 6.09 -16.24
N GLN A 118 -15.64 5.39 -15.52
CA GLN A 118 -16.98 5.86 -15.17
C GLN A 118 -16.95 6.50 -13.79
N LYS A 119 -17.73 7.58 -13.60
CA LYS A 119 -17.85 8.21 -12.28
C LYS A 119 -18.43 7.21 -11.29
N ASP A 120 -17.64 6.88 -10.26
CA ASP A 120 -18.02 5.96 -9.19
C ASP A 120 -17.53 6.50 -7.84
N PRO A 121 -18.44 6.89 -6.93
CA PRO A 121 -18.07 7.45 -5.63
C PRO A 121 -17.41 6.44 -4.68
N PHE A 122 -17.58 5.14 -4.91
CA PHE A 122 -16.98 4.10 -4.08
C PHE A 122 -15.55 3.76 -4.52
N VAL A 123 -15.24 3.98 -5.78
CA VAL A 123 -13.91 3.73 -6.36
C VAL A 123 -13.04 4.99 -6.38
N ALA A 124 -13.65 6.16 -6.48
CA ALA A 124 -12.96 7.46 -6.57
C ALA A 124 -11.93 7.73 -5.46
N PRO A 125 -12.12 7.31 -4.18
CA PRO A 125 -11.11 7.50 -3.15
C PRO A 125 -9.79 6.71 -3.37
N TRP A 126 -9.81 5.69 -4.24
CA TRP A 126 -8.71 4.74 -4.43
C TRP A 126 -8.11 4.75 -5.82
N SER A 127 -8.78 5.42 -6.76
CA SER A 127 -8.37 5.39 -8.16
C SER A 127 -8.61 6.73 -8.85
N TRP A 128 -7.83 6.97 -9.88
CA TRP A 128 -7.95 8.17 -10.70
C TRP A 128 -9.02 7.98 -11.78
N GLN A 129 -9.98 8.95 -11.86
CA GLN A 129 -10.95 8.98 -12.94
C GLN A 129 -10.31 9.49 -14.23
N CYS A 130 -10.16 8.61 -15.22
CA CYS A 130 -9.62 8.94 -16.52
C CYS A 130 -10.73 9.35 -17.50
N GLY A 131 -10.67 10.60 -17.97
CA GLY A 131 -11.66 11.16 -18.89
C GLY A 131 -11.41 10.85 -20.38
N TYR A 132 -10.32 10.16 -20.73
CA TYR A 132 -10.03 9.83 -22.13
C TYR A 132 -11.03 8.79 -22.66
N PRO A 133 -11.60 9.01 -23.88
CA PRO A 133 -12.67 8.15 -24.42
C PRO A 133 -12.20 6.74 -24.73
N VAL A 134 -10.94 6.58 -25.12
CA VAL A 134 -10.33 5.27 -25.44
C VAL A 134 -8.95 5.20 -24.82
N LEU A 135 -8.65 4.06 -24.19
CA LEU A 135 -7.31 3.69 -23.74
C LEU A 135 -6.87 2.49 -24.58
N ASP A 136 -5.79 2.66 -25.32
CA ASP A 136 -5.18 1.59 -26.10
C ASP A 136 -4.15 0.86 -25.21
N PHE A 137 -4.60 -0.24 -24.61
CA PHE A 137 -3.76 -1.02 -23.67
C PHE A 137 -2.59 -1.69 -24.34
N ASP A 138 -2.72 -2.06 -25.59
CA ASP A 138 -1.62 -2.68 -26.35
C ASP A 138 -0.52 -1.66 -26.58
N ALA A 139 -0.88 -0.46 -27.06
CA ALA A 139 0.07 0.64 -27.21
C ALA A 139 0.68 1.08 -25.86
N MET A 140 -0.12 1.12 -24.78
CA MET A 140 0.36 1.44 -23.43
C MET A 140 1.35 0.39 -22.91
N ASN A 141 1.10 -0.90 -23.13
CA ASN A 141 2.00 -1.97 -22.74
C ASN A 141 3.27 -2.01 -23.60
N GLU A 142 3.17 -1.69 -24.89
CA GLU A 142 4.36 -1.50 -25.74
C GLU A 142 5.24 -0.35 -25.20
N ALA A 143 4.63 0.77 -24.80
CA ALA A 143 5.36 1.89 -24.20
C ALA A 143 6.04 1.50 -22.88
N CYS A 144 5.45 0.63 -22.07
CA CYS A 144 6.03 0.15 -20.82
C CYS A 144 7.37 -0.57 -21.04
N LYS A 145 7.57 -1.21 -22.19
CA LYS A 145 8.83 -1.93 -22.50
C LYS A 145 10.04 -1.01 -22.54
N TYR A 146 9.87 0.27 -22.90
CA TYR A 146 10.95 1.25 -22.89
C TYR A 146 11.44 1.65 -21.51
N LEU A 147 10.69 1.31 -20.46
CA LEU A 147 11.02 1.61 -19.08
C LEU A 147 11.77 0.46 -18.41
N LEU A 148 11.72 -0.75 -19.00
CA LEU A 148 12.34 -1.93 -18.42
C LEU A 148 13.87 -1.84 -18.47
N GLY A 149 14.52 -2.31 -17.40
CA GLY A 149 15.98 -2.28 -17.28
C GLY A 149 16.47 -1.09 -16.45
N THR A 150 17.75 -0.80 -16.56
CA THR A 150 18.42 0.26 -15.79
C THR A 150 18.55 1.52 -16.63
N HIS A 151 17.90 2.58 -16.19
CA HIS A 151 17.87 3.86 -16.90
C HIS A 151 18.06 5.04 -15.95
N ASP A 152 18.45 6.18 -16.50
CA ASP A 152 18.40 7.47 -15.82
C ASP A 152 16.97 8.04 -15.93
N PHE A 153 16.31 8.14 -14.78
CA PHE A 153 14.93 8.67 -14.66
C PHE A 153 14.89 10.13 -14.21
N SER A 154 15.96 10.89 -14.37
CA SER A 154 16.03 12.31 -13.96
C SER A 154 14.89 13.17 -14.52
N CYS A 155 14.39 12.86 -15.74
CA CYS A 155 13.24 13.54 -16.33
C CYS A 155 11.89 13.23 -15.66
N PHE A 156 11.83 12.16 -14.86
CA PHE A 156 10.62 11.76 -14.12
C PHE A 156 10.72 12.11 -12.62
N GLU A 157 11.87 12.58 -12.17
CA GLU A 157 12.13 12.87 -10.78
C GLU A 157 11.56 14.23 -10.39
N LYS A 158 10.99 14.30 -9.17
CA LYS A 158 10.60 15.57 -8.58
C LYS A 158 11.83 16.40 -8.26
N THR A 159 11.88 17.63 -8.72
CA THR A 159 12.98 18.58 -8.44
C THR A 159 13.12 18.85 -6.94
N GLY A 160 14.38 18.93 -6.44
CA GLY A 160 14.66 19.22 -5.04
C GLY A 160 14.56 18.02 -4.10
N THR A 161 14.71 16.81 -4.61
CA THR A 161 14.83 15.59 -3.80
C THR A 161 16.28 15.39 -3.33
N ASP A 162 16.46 14.76 -2.14
CA ASP A 162 17.78 14.40 -1.59
C ASP A 162 18.32 13.09 -2.20
N ASN A 163 17.87 12.70 -3.38
CA ASN A 163 18.31 11.49 -4.04
C ASN A 163 19.77 11.66 -4.52
N LYS A 164 20.61 10.66 -4.24
CA LYS A 164 22.01 10.65 -4.68
C LYS A 164 22.18 10.31 -6.16
N THR A 165 21.18 9.64 -6.74
CA THR A 165 21.19 9.19 -8.14
C THR A 165 19.76 9.09 -8.64
N SER A 166 19.57 9.38 -9.93
CA SER A 166 18.30 9.19 -10.65
C SER A 166 18.28 7.87 -11.44
N ILE A 167 19.34 7.06 -11.29
CA ILE A 167 19.42 5.75 -11.94
C ILE A 167 18.57 4.75 -11.16
N CYS A 168 17.59 4.13 -11.85
CA CYS A 168 16.75 3.09 -11.32
C CYS A 168 16.69 1.88 -12.24
N THR A 169 16.47 0.70 -11.68
CA THR A 169 16.20 -0.52 -12.44
C THR A 169 14.73 -0.87 -12.33
N VAL A 170 14.01 -0.86 -13.45
CA VAL A 170 12.61 -1.27 -13.54
C VAL A 170 12.55 -2.72 -13.99
N PHE A 171 12.00 -3.61 -13.16
CA PHE A 171 11.89 -5.04 -13.46
C PHE A 171 10.64 -5.36 -14.25
N ASP A 172 9.52 -4.77 -13.86
CA ASP A 172 8.21 -4.97 -14.47
C ASP A 172 7.49 -3.63 -14.62
N ALA A 173 6.85 -3.42 -15.77
CA ALA A 173 5.95 -2.31 -16.01
C ALA A 173 4.87 -2.78 -16.96
N PHE A 174 3.61 -2.78 -16.54
CA PHE A 174 2.50 -3.24 -17.36
C PHE A 174 1.16 -2.71 -16.90
N TRP A 175 0.21 -2.71 -17.83
CA TRP A 175 -1.20 -2.41 -17.61
C TRP A 175 -2.01 -3.68 -17.72
N LYS A 176 -2.95 -3.88 -16.82
CA LYS A 176 -3.89 -4.99 -16.87
C LYS A 176 -5.28 -4.58 -16.40
N PRO A 177 -6.35 -5.16 -16.99
CA PRO A 177 -7.69 -5.01 -16.46
C PRO A 177 -7.77 -5.49 -15.00
N TYR A 178 -8.46 -4.73 -14.17
CA TYR A 178 -8.68 -5.06 -12.78
C TYR A 178 -10.19 -5.23 -12.52
N THR A 179 -10.58 -6.38 -11.99
CA THR A 179 -11.96 -6.63 -11.57
C THR A 179 -12.04 -6.52 -10.05
N PRO A 180 -12.85 -5.60 -9.49
CA PRO A 180 -12.92 -5.35 -8.05
C PRO A 180 -13.29 -6.55 -7.17
N SER A 181 -13.83 -7.63 -7.76
CA SER A 181 -14.22 -8.85 -7.04
C SER A 181 -13.08 -9.62 -6.35
N HIS A 182 -11.84 -9.27 -6.64
CA HIS A 182 -10.66 -9.86 -6.00
C HIS A 182 -9.71 -8.74 -5.57
N LEU A 183 -9.84 -8.31 -4.32
CA LEU A 183 -8.82 -7.51 -3.66
C LEU A 183 -7.60 -8.40 -3.45
N GLN A 184 -6.77 -8.54 -4.47
CA GLN A 184 -5.50 -9.21 -4.35
C GLN A 184 -4.53 -8.22 -3.70
N ILE A 185 -4.35 -8.37 -2.40
CA ILE A 185 -3.35 -7.63 -1.64
C ILE A 185 -1.99 -8.08 -2.15
N MET A 186 -1.30 -7.22 -2.87
CA MET A 186 0.07 -7.45 -3.31
C MET A 186 1.00 -6.85 -2.25
N CYS A 187 1.71 -7.70 -1.54
CA CYS A 187 2.74 -7.29 -0.59
C CYS A 187 4.03 -6.97 -1.34
N SER A 188 4.62 -5.79 -1.10
CA SER A 188 5.99 -5.53 -1.50
C SER A 188 6.93 -6.33 -0.61
N GLU A 189 7.69 -7.27 -1.17
CA GLU A 189 8.71 -7.99 -0.42
C GLU A 189 9.88 -7.06 -0.12
N ALA A 190 10.13 -6.79 1.16
CA ALA A 190 11.40 -6.26 1.60
C ALA A 190 12.40 -7.41 1.60
N GLY A 191 13.27 -7.47 0.59
CA GLY A 191 14.29 -8.50 0.48
C GLY A 191 15.43 -8.24 1.43
N GLY A 192 15.37 -8.83 2.62
CA GLY A 192 16.52 -9.13 3.45
C GLY A 192 16.59 -10.65 3.62
N ALA A 193 17.78 -11.23 3.69
CA ALA A 193 17.94 -12.64 4.01
C ALA A 193 17.29 -12.90 5.39
N GLY A 194 16.10 -13.55 5.39
CA GLY A 194 15.33 -13.83 6.61
C GLY A 194 13.95 -13.22 6.69
N ALA A 195 13.53 -12.36 5.75
CA ALA A 195 12.13 -11.93 5.69
C ALA A 195 11.29 -13.09 5.16
N GLY A 196 10.60 -13.78 6.06
CA GLY A 196 9.56 -14.72 5.68
C GLY A 196 8.49 -13.96 4.89
N ALA A 197 8.07 -14.53 3.75
CA ALA A 197 6.98 -14.02 2.96
C ALA A 197 5.80 -13.72 3.88
N CYS A 198 5.23 -12.53 3.79
CA CYS A 198 4.00 -12.18 4.47
C CYS A 198 2.91 -13.13 3.95
N ALA A 199 2.65 -14.21 4.68
CA ALA A 199 1.65 -15.17 4.29
C ALA A 199 0.27 -14.49 4.31
N PRO A 200 -0.59 -14.73 3.31
CA PRO A 200 -1.95 -14.21 3.35
C PRO A 200 -2.64 -14.71 4.62
N PRO A 201 -3.48 -13.91 5.27
CA PRO A 201 -4.14 -14.30 6.50
C PRO A 201 -4.90 -15.61 6.28
N HIS A 202 -4.61 -16.62 7.08
CA HIS A 202 -5.32 -17.88 7.06
C HIS A 202 -6.81 -17.63 7.17
N LYS A 203 -7.58 -18.25 6.27
CA LYS A 203 -9.04 -18.31 6.33
C LYS A 203 -9.47 -18.94 7.65
N GLY A 204 -9.66 -18.12 8.66
CA GLY A 204 -10.33 -18.49 9.89
C GLY A 204 -11.76 -18.85 9.56
N ARG A 205 -12.15 -20.09 9.83
CA ARG A 205 -13.55 -20.51 9.82
C ARG A 205 -14.30 -19.73 10.89
N GLY A 206 -15.13 -18.78 10.49
CA GLY A 206 -16.02 -18.05 11.36
C GLY A 206 -17.28 -17.70 10.62
N ARG A 207 -18.36 -18.46 10.88
CA ARG A 207 -19.70 -18.25 10.37
C ARG A 207 -20.32 -17.01 11.00
N GLY A 208 -20.90 -16.15 10.17
CA GLY A 208 -21.89 -15.17 10.58
C GLY A 208 -22.61 -14.64 9.34
N PRO A 209 -23.96 -14.68 9.27
CA PRO A 209 -24.68 -14.25 8.08
C PRO A 209 -24.66 -12.73 7.95
N LEU A 210 -24.47 -12.26 6.73
CA LEU A 210 -24.65 -10.86 6.33
C LEU A 210 -26.14 -10.48 6.51
N PRO A 211 -26.46 -9.25 6.94
CA PRO A 211 -27.83 -8.79 7.00
C PRO A 211 -28.41 -8.64 5.59
N GLN A 212 -29.58 -9.24 5.39
CA GLN A 212 -30.38 -9.13 4.19
C GLN A 212 -30.91 -7.70 4.07
N ALA A 213 -30.73 -7.09 2.91
CA ALA A 213 -31.41 -5.86 2.55
C ALA A 213 -32.89 -6.16 2.28
N VAL A 214 -33.76 -5.45 2.96
CA VAL A 214 -35.22 -5.51 2.82
C VAL A 214 -35.61 -4.88 1.50
N GLY A 215 -36.49 -5.58 0.75
CA GLY A 215 -36.96 -5.17 -0.55
C GLY A 215 -37.89 -3.97 -0.53
N GLY A 216 -37.93 -3.25 -1.62
CA GLY A 216 -38.91 -2.22 -1.97
C GLY A 216 -39.28 -2.33 -3.44
N ALA A 217 -40.53 -2.76 -3.60
CA ALA A 217 -41.49 -2.55 -4.69
C ALA A 217 -41.01 -2.34 -6.14
N GLY A 218 -41.50 -3.23 -7.00
CA GLY A 218 -41.36 -3.20 -8.44
C GLY A 218 -42.14 -2.08 -9.13
N VAL A 219 -41.63 -1.67 -10.27
CA VAL A 219 -42.37 -1.13 -11.41
C VAL A 219 -41.87 -1.82 -12.66
N GLU A 220 -42.71 -2.65 -13.23
CA GLU A 220 -42.53 -3.21 -14.56
C GLU A 220 -42.58 -2.10 -15.61
N ARG A 221 -41.59 -2.01 -16.47
CA ARG A 221 -41.71 -1.44 -17.82
C ARG A 221 -41.05 -2.39 -18.81
N SER A 222 -41.87 -2.93 -19.68
CA SER A 222 -41.54 -3.65 -20.88
C SER A 222 -40.74 -2.76 -21.86
N GLY A 223 -39.64 -3.26 -22.37
CA GLY A 223 -38.89 -2.62 -23.44
C GLY A 223 -37.62 -3.41 -23.71
N THR A 224 -37.71 -4.25 -24.73
CA THR A 224 -36.61 -5.09 -25.24
C THR A 224 -35.55 -4.22 -25.95
N GLU A 225 -34.44 -4.01 -25.30
CA GLU A 225 -33.16 -3.75 -25.95
C GLU A 225 -32.06 -4.28 -25.03
N SER A 226 -31.31 -5.23 -25.55
CA SER A 226 -30.16 -5.81 -24.86
C SER A 226 -29.08 -4.75 -24.73
N PRO A 227 -28.64 -4.35 -23.53
CA PRO A 227 -27.56 -3.40 -23.41
C PRO A 227 -26.26 -4.04 -23.88
N ALA A 228 -25.49 -3.29 -24.66
CA ALA A 228 -24.13 -3.62 -25.03
C ALA A 228 -23.29 -4.00 -23.79
N PRO A 229 -22.31 -4.92 -23.91
CA PRO A 229 -21.52 -5.34 -22.74
C PRO A 229 -20.83 -4.13 -22.12
N VAL A 230 -21.06 -3.95 -20.83
CA VAL A 230 -20.39 -2.93 -20.01
C VAL A 230 -18.89 -3.21 -20.02
N PRO A 231 -18.03 -2.28 -20.47
CA PRO A 231 -16.59 -2.48 -20.40
C PRO A 231 -16.15 -2.59 -18.93
N PRO A 232 -15.13 -3.43 -18.63
CA PRO A 232 -14.67 -3.65 -17.28
C PRO A 232 -14.18 -2.35 -16.63
N ALA A 233 -14.59 -2.14 -15.39
CA ALA A 233 -14.21 -0.98 -14.60
C ALA A 233 -12.78 -1.13 -14.08
N SER A 234 -11.99 -0.06 -14.19
CA SER A 234 -10.69 0.24 -13.57
C SER A 234 -9.52 -0.75 -13.77
N GLU A 235 -8.38 -0.21 -14.15
CA GLU A 235 -7.15 -0.96 -14.43
C GLU A 235 -5.95 -0.43 -13.63
N PRO A 236 -5.12 -1.31 -13.02
CA PRO A 236 -3.93 -0.90 -12.27
C PRO A 236 -2.68 -0.78 -13.15
N ILE A 237 -1.83 0.19 -12.82
CA ILE A 237 -0.44 0.27 -13.30
C ILE A 237 0.45 -0.26 -12.19
N THR A 238 1.33 -1.20 -12.50
CA THR A 238 2.32 -1.68 -11.55
C THR A 238 3.73 -1.35 -12.03
N TRP A 239 4.49 -0.64 -11.20
CA TRP A 239 5.90 -0.33 -11.39
C TRP A 239 6.71 -1.01 -10.30
N ARG A 240 7.81 -1.66 -10.67
CA ARG A 240 8.74 -2.26 -9.71
C ARG A 240 10.14 -1.69 -9.95
N CYS A 241 10.68 -1.00 -8.95
CA CYS A 241 12.03 -0.43 -9.00
C CYS A 241 12.88 -0.96 -7.86
N ASP A 242 14.14 -1.35 -8.14
CA ASP A 242 15.18 -1.50 -7.13
C ASP A 242 15.89 -0.15 -6.94
N GLY A 243 15.98 0.29 -5.70
CA GLY A 243 16.81 1.43 -5.33
C GLY A 243 18.19 0.93 -4.86
N VAL A 244 19.26 1.51 -5.41
CA VAL A 244 20.62 1.36 -4.93
C VAL A 244 20.84 2.19 -3.68
#